data_430a8e434064ce4cbe62fb19e14ee5fc
#
_entry.id   430a8e434064ce4cbe62fb19e14ee5fc
#
_cell.length_a   1.000
_cell.length_b   1.000
_cell.length_c   1.000
_cell.angle_alpha   90.00
_cell.angle_beta   90.00
_cell.angle_gamma   90.00
#
_symmetry.space_group_name_H-M   'P 1'
#
loop_
_entity.id
_entity.type
_entity.pdbx_description
1 polymer ?
#
loop_
_entity_poly.entity_id
_entity_poly.type
_entity_poly.pdbx_seq_one_letter_code
_entity_poly.pdbx_strand_id
1 'polypeptide(L)'
;ICFLFFNDAYANDHQIMTSHIQKIVLGSGCFWGAEKGYESLPGVMNAVSGYSDGLDVEPSYSVITKPKNKFNPHNHAEVVEITYNTNFISTEILLKHYFESHDPTQLNKQGNDVGTQYRSIILYTNEDQKRDAEKVIAIYQELLNKFDYGKIVTQIKSLKEFHKAEAYHQDYIKKNPNGYCPDHSTGVKFNIPNKSDAPNNQSLKEGKYIVIIEPQDYCFYCEKFKSETLNDYSGSIPVIFRLASQLGQLKIKSPTWATPTIIFLKDGEE
;
A
#
# COMPACT_ATOMS: atom_id res chain seq x y z
N ILE A 1 29.69 -2.47 -45.48
CA ILE A 1 28.54 -1.66 -44.99
C ILE A 1 27.55 -2.62 -44.33
N CYS A 2 27.72 -2.93 -43.06
CA CYS A 2 26.68 -3.62 -42.27
C CYS A 2 27.05 -3.57 -40.76
N PHE A 3 27.02 -2.41 -40.15
CA PHE A 3 27.26 -2.27 -38.70
C PHE A 3 26.55 -0.98 -38.18
N LEU A 4 25.24 -0.90 -38.22
CA LEU A 4 24.55 0.25 -37.58
C LEU A 4 23.10 -0.05 -37.12
N PHE A 5 22.65 -1.29 -36.93
CA PHE A 5 21.24 -1.52 -36.52
C PHE A 5 21.05 -2.28 -35.20
N PHE A 6 22.10 -2.53 -34.40
CA PHE A 6 21.96 -3.28 -33.15
C PHE A 6 21.91 -2.42 -31.87
N ASN A 7 22.17 -1.11 -31.94
CA ASN A 7 22.20 -0.28 -30.73
C ASN A 7 20.84 0.31 -30.34
N ASP A 8 19.92 0.51 -31.30
CA ASP A 8 18.65 1.20 -31.01
C ASP A 8 17.63 0.29 -30.30
N ALA A 9 17.65 -1.02 -30.55
CA ALA A 9 16.75 -1.97 -29.89
C ALA A 9 17.09 -2.16 -28.41
N TYR A 10 18.38 -2.25 -28.06
CA TYR A 10 18.84 -2.37 -26.68
C TYR A 10 18.62 -1.08 -25.87
N ALA A 11 18.78 0.08 -26.48
CA ALA A 11 18.52 1.36 -25.83
C ALA A 11 17.02 1.57 -25.56
N ASN A 12 16.15 1.17 -26.49
CA ASN A 12 14.69 1.25 -26.33
C ASN A 12 14.17 0.29 -25.26
N ASP A 13 14.65 -0.95 -25.19
CA ASP A 13 14.27 -1.92 -24.14
C ASP A 13 14.69 -1.43 -22.73
N HIS A 14 15.89 -0.85 -22.62
CA HIS A 14 16.35 -0.30 -21.34
C HIS A 14 15.56 0.93 -20.92
N GLN A 15 15.14 1.78 -21.87
CA GLN A 15 14.33 2.97 -21.62
C GLN A 15 12.88 2.62 -21.29
N ILE A 16 12.32 1.56 -21.88
CA ILE A 16 10.99 1.02 -21.56
C ILE A 16 11.02 0.36 -20.17
N MET A 17 12.08 -0.36 -19.82
CA MET A 17 12.24 -1.00 -18.51
C MET A 17 12.36 0.03 -17.37
N THR A 18 13.01 1.17 -17.58
CA THR A 18 13.15 2.23 -16.58
C THR A 18 11.89 3.09 -16.41
N SER A 19 11.02 3.15 -17.42
CA SER A 19 9.78 3.95 -17.36
C SER A 19 8.77 3.42 -16.34
N HIS A 20 8.85 2.14 -15.96
CA HIS A 20 7.95 1.51 -15.00
C HIS A 20 8.49 1.47 -13.57
N ILE A 21 9.72 1.93 -13.33
CA ILE A 21 10.29 2.00 -11.99
C ILE A 21 10.07 3.41 -11.44
N GLN A 22 9.39 3.50 -10.31
CA GLN A 22 9.10 4.75 -9.63
C GLN A 22 9.61 4.73 -8.19
N LYS A 23 9.72 5.92 -7.61
CA LYS A 23 10.04 6.13 -6.20
C LYS A 23 8.97 7.00 -5.55
N ILE A 24 8.67 6.71 -4.29
CA ILE A 24 7.87 7.55 -3.39
C ILE A 24 8.46 7.47 -1.99
N VAL A 25 8.26 8.51 -1.18
CA VAL A 25 8.78 8.52 0.19
C VAL A 25 7.61 8.71 1.15
N LEU A 26 7.48 7.79 2.12
CA LEU A 26 6.33 7.71 3.03
C LEU A 26 6.77 7.68 4.49
N GLY A 27 6.17 8.52 5.32
CA GLY A 27 6.35 8.53 6.77
C GLY A 27 5.06 8.17 7.49
N SER A 28 5.11 7.16 8.35
CA SER A 28 3.96 6.58 9.07
C SER A 28 4.29 6.23 10.53
N GLY A 29 5.13 7.04 11.19
CA GLY A 29 5.67 6.75 12.51
C GLY A 29 7.07 6.15 12.43
N CYS A 30 7.38 5.21 13.32
CA CYS A 30 8.67 4.52 13.32
C CYS A 30 8.94 3.80 12.00
N PHE A 31 10.05 4.13 11.35
CA PHE A 31 10.40 3.61 10.02
C PHE A 31 10.80 2.13 10.00
N TRP A 32 11.14 1.49 11.13
CA TRP A 32 11.53 0.08 11.17
C TRP A 32 10.43 -0.88 10.75
N GLY A 33 9.22 -0.66 11.28
CA GLY A 33 8.03 -1.44 10.90
C GLY A 33 7.56 -1.12 9.49
N ALA A 34 7.61 0.16 9.12
CA ALA A 34 7.24 0.63 7.79
C ALA A 34 8.15 0.02 6.70
N GLU A 35 9.48 0.06 6.85
CA GLU A 35 10.44 -0.55 5.92
C GLU A 35 10.12 -2.03 5.68
N LYS A 36 9.99 -2.82 6.77
CA LYS A 36 9.62 -4.24 6.68
C LYS A 36 8.28 -4.46 5.97
N GLY A 37 7.29 -3.63 6.27
CA GLY A 37 5.97 -3.70 5.66
C GLY A 37 6.04 -3.52 4.15
N TYR A 38 6.70 -2.46 3.68
CA TYR A 38 6.84 -2.20 2.23
C TYR A 38 7.66 -3.26 1.51
N GLU A 39 8.76 -3.73 2.09
CA GLU A 39 9.56 -4.79 1.49
C GLU A 39 8.81 -6.10 1.26
N SER A 40 7.75 -6.35 2.05
CA SER A 40 6.92 -7.54 1.90
C SER A 40 5.94 -7.46 0.72
N LEU A 41 5.75 -6.27 0.14
CA LEU A 41 4.80 -6.07 -0.94
C LEU A 41 5.36 -6.54 -2.29
N PRO A 42 4.66 -7.44 -3.00
CA PRO A 42 5.04 -7.80 -4.37
C PRO A 42 5.07 -6.56 -5.27
N GLY A 43 6.15 -6.38 -6.02
CA GLY A 43 6.36 -5.21 -6.87
C GLY A 43 7.18 -4.09 -6.22
N VAL A 44 7.38 -4.11 -4.92
CA VAL A 44 8.40 -3.29 -4.25
C VAL A 44 9.76 -3.94 -4.47
N MET A 45 10.68 -3.16 -5.03
CA MET A 45 12.04 -3.61 -5.38
C MET A 45 13.03 -3.30 -4.27
N ASN A 46 12.80 -2.21 -3.54
CA ASN A 46 13.66 -1.76 -2.45
C ASN A 46 12.89 -0.81 -1.53
N ALA A 47 13.15 -0.88 -0.24
CA ALA A 47 12.70 0.08 0.76
C ALA A 47 13.89 0.50 1.61
N VAL A 48 14.04 1.79 1.87
CA VAL A 48 15.21 2.36 2.57
C VAL A 48 14.73 3.32 3.64
N SER A 49 15.03 3.05 4.89
CA SER A 49 14.77 3.96 6.00
C SER A 49 15.61 5.23 5.90
N GLY A 50 15.00 6.37 6.18
CA GLY A 50 15.66 7.67 6.06
C GLY A 50 14.93 8.82 6.73
N TYR A 51 15.39 10.02 6.42
CA TYR A 51 14.90 11.28 6.95
C TYR A 51 14.55 12.24 5.81
N SER A 52 13.45 12.96 5.92
CA SER A 52 13.04 13.94 4.90
C SER A 52 12.13 15.04 5.45
N ASP A 53 11.87 16.07 4.66
CA ASP A 53 10.98 17.19 4.95
C ASP A 53 11.36 18.02 6.20
N GLY A 54 12.65 18.13 6.50
CA GLY A 54 13.21 19.02 7.52
C GLY A 54 14.13 20.09 6.92
N LEU A 55 14.74 20.91 7.78
CA LEU A 55 15.66 21.96 7.39
C LEU A 55 17.13 21.65 7.70
N ASP A 56 17.43 20.64 8.52
CA ASP A 56 18.80 20.22 8.77
C ASP A 56 19.41 19.60 7.50
N VAL A 57 20.57 20.08 7.09
CA VAL A 57 21.26 19.61 5.86
C VAL A 57 21.96 18.26 6.05
N GLU A 58 22.25 17.89 7.31
CA GLU A 58 22.84 16.60 7.69
C GLU A 58 22.04 15.96 8.83
N PRO A 59 20.80 15.50 8.55
CA PRO A 59 20.00 14.86 9.58
C PRO A 59 20.60 13.50 9.98
N SER A 60 20.50 13.22 11.27
CA SER A 60 20.82 11.91 11.84
C SER A 60 19.83 11.61 12.95
N TYR A 61 19.75 10.33 13.38
CA TYR A 61 18.88 9.95 14.48
C TYR A 61 19.11 10.80 15.73
N SER A 62 20.39 11.03 16.07
CA SER A 62 20.77 11.88 17.22
C SER A 62 20.37 13.35 17.08
N VAL A 63 20.17 13.84 15.85
CA VAL A 63 19.71 15.21 15.59
C VAL A 63 18.20 15.31 15.68
N ILE A 64 17.47 14.45 14.97
CA ILE A 64 16.00 14.52 14.88
C ILE A 64 15.31 14.18 16.21
N THR A 65 15.95 13.38 17.06
CA THR A 65 15.40 12.96 18.37
C THR A 65 15.77 13.89 19.53
N LYS A 66 16.53 14.98 19.29
CA LYS A 66 16.83 15.96 20.34
C LYS A 66 15.54 16.51 20.95
N PRO A 67 15.46 16.70 22.29
CA PRO A 67 14.26 17.23 22.95
C PRO A 67 13.73 18.53 22.33
N LYS A 68 14.61 19.44 21.88
CA LYS A 68 14.25 20.69 21.21
C LYS A 68 13.54 20.47 19.86
N ASN A 69 13.77 19.33 19.21
CA ASN A 69 13.21 19.00 17.91
C ASN A 69 11.88 18.22 18.02
N LYS A 70 11.52 17.75 19.21
CA LYS A 70 10.31 16.91 19.42
C LYS A 70 9.03 17.52 18.83
N PHE A 71 8.86 18.84 18.95
CA PHE A 71 7.69 19.56 18.44
C PHE A 71 8.10 20.66 17.44
N ASN A 72 9.32 20.62 16.92
CA ASN A 72 9.78 21.54 15.90
C ASN A 72 9.11 21.20 14.55
N PRO A 73 8.32 22.11 13.95
CA PRO A 73 7.64 21.83 12.66
C PRO A 73 8.62 21.68 11.49
N HIS A 74 9.87 22.09 11.66
CA HIS A 74 10.96 21.97 10.68
C HIS A 74 11.89 20.78 10.93
N ASN A 75 11.53 19.89 11.85
CA ASN A 75 12.25 18.64 12.05
C ASN A 75 12.02 17.68 10.90
N HIS A 76 13.01 16.87 10.55
CA HIS A 76 12.83 15.78 9.62
C HIS A 76 11.83 14.73 10.15
N ALA A 77 11.05 14.13 9.24
CA ALA A 77 10.29 12.93 9.54
C ALA A 77 11.16 11.69 9.35
N GLU A 78 10.90 10.66 10.15
CA GLU A 78 11.28 9.30 9.83
C GLU A 78 10.42 8.83 8.64
N VAL A 79 11.08 8.42 7.57
CA VAL A 79 10.41 8.04 6.33
C VAL A 79 11.08 6.82 5.71
N VAL A 80 10.38 6.18 4.77
CA VAL A 80 10.92 5.11 3.94
C VAL A 80 10.84 5.53 2.48
N GLU A 81 12.00 5.52 1.78
CA GLU A 81 12.05 5.64 0.32
C GLU A 81 11.74 4.27 -0.29
N ILE A 82 10.69 4.20 -1.09
CA ILE A 82 10.21 2.97 -1.70
C ILE A 82 10.45 3.06 -3.19
N THR A 83 11.23 2.11 -3.73
CA THR A 83 11.40 1.90 -5.17
C THR A 83 10.52 0.73 -5.58
N TYR A 84 9.63 0.95 -6.53
CA TYR A 84 8.63 -0.04 -6.96
C TYR A 84 8.44 -0.06 -8.46
N ASN A 85 7.98 -1.19 -8.99
CA ASN A 85 7.68 -1.36 -10.40
C ASN A 85 6.18 -1.28 -10.64
N THR A 86 5.73 -0.26 -11.38
CA THR A 86 4.32 0.01 -11.65
C THR A 86 3.62 -1.06 -12.47
N ASN A 87 4.36 -1.96 -13.12
CA ASN A 87 3.80 -3.15 -13.76
C ASN A 87 3.31 -4.20 -12.76
N PHE A 88 3.77 -4.15 -11.51
CA PHE A 88 3.43 -5.13 -10.47
C PHE A 88 2.61 -4.52 -9.33
N ILE A 89 2.85 -3.26 -8.97
CA ILE A 89 2.13 -2.56 -7.90
C ILE A 89 1.86 -1.12 -8.31
N SER A 90 0.60 -0.69 -8.33
CA SER A 90 0.27 0.71 -8.59
C SER A 90 0.56 1.58 -7.36
N THR A 91 0.73 2.89 -7.59
CA THR A 91 0.84 3.88 -6.50
C THR A 91 -0.37 3.84 -5.58
N GLU A 92 -1.58 3.70 -6.15
CA GLU A 92 -2.82 3.62 -5.37
C GLU A 92 -2.80 2.44 -4.39
N ILE A 93 -2.35 1.26 -4.83
CA ILE A 93 -2.24 0.07 -3.98
C ILE A 93 -1.22 0.28 -2.86
N LEU A 94 -0.05 0.84 -3.18
CA LEU A 94 0.98 1.17 -2.20
C LEU A 94 0.45 2.15 -1.14
N LEU A 95 -0.31 3.16 -1.56
CA LEU A 95 -0.93 4.14 -0.67
C LEU A 95 -2.06 3.55 0.17
N LYS A 96 -2.83 2.59 -0.34
CA LYS A 96 -3.81 1.85 0.47
C LYS A 96 -3.10 1.10 1.61
N HIS A 97 -2.02 0.39 1.32
CA HIS A 97 -1.21 -0.25 2.35
C HIS A 97 -0.68 0.76 3.39
N TYR A 98 -0.19 1.92 2.93
CA TYR A 98 0.27 3.00 3.79
C TYR A 98 -0.80 3.43 4.80
N PHE A 99 -2.03 3.72 4.36
CA PHE A 99 -3.11 4.15 5.24
C PHE A 99 -3.62 3.03 6.16
N GLU A 100 -3.55 1.78 5.73
CA GLU A 100 -3.94 0.63 6.55
C GLU A 100 -2.90 0.21 7.57
N SER A 101 -1.66 0.71 7.47
CA SER A 101 -0.54 0.31 8.33
C SER A 101 -0.30 1.22 9.53
N HIS A 102 -1.00 2.38 9.62
CA HIS A 102 -0.86 3.33 10.73
C HIS A 102 -2.16 4.08 11.00
N ASP A 103 -2.19 4.91 12.02
CA ASP A 103 -3.32 5.81 12.30
C ASP A 103 -3.03 7.22 11.72
N PRO A 104 -3.58 7.56 10.54
CA PRO A 104 -3.32 8.84 9.89
C PRO A 104 -4.04 10.02 10.56
N THR A 105 -4.82 9.81 11.63
CA THR A 105 -5.51 10.86 12.38
C THR A 105 -4.66 11.41 13.51
N GLN A 106 -3.51 10.80 13.83
CA GLN A 106 -2.62 11.20 14.91
C GLN A 106 -1.63 12.28 14.46
N LEU A 107 -1.84 13.50 14.94
CA LEU A 107 -0.94 14.60 14.62
C LEU A 107 0.41 14.47 15.35
N ASN A 108 1.51 14.42 14.59
CA ASN A 108 2.89 14.38 15.11
C ASN A 108 3.15 13.25 16.11
N LYS A 109 2.52 12.10 15.92
CA LYS A 109 2.74 10.90 16.73
C LYS A 109 2.18 9.65 16.06
N GLN A 110 2.63 8.48 16.53
CA GLN A 110 1.97 7.19 16.30
C GLN A 110 2.02 6.40 17.62
N GLY A 111 0.85 6.22 18.25
CA GLY A 111 0.76 5.58 19.55
C GLY A 111 1.67 6.24 20.60
N ASN A 112 2.65 5.47 21.11
CA ASN A 112 3.62 5.93 22.10
C ASN A 112 4.78 6.75 21.52
N ASP A 113 4.97 6.70 20.20
CA ASP A 113 6.01 7.44 19.51
C ASP A 113 5.53 8.88 19.28
N VAL A 114 5.98 9.81 20.14
CA VAL A 114 5.51 11.20 20.17
C VAL A 114 6.61 12.16 19.72
N GLY A 115 6.35 12.87 18.64
CA GLY A 115 7.23 13.89 18.06
C GLY A 115 6.96 14.11 16.58
N THR A 116 7.39 15.28 16.07
CA THR A 116 7.19 15.65 14.66
C THR A 116 7.91 14.72 13.69
N GLN A 117 8.94 13.99 14.15
CA GLN A 117 9.61 12.95 13.36
C GLN A 117 8.69 11.77 13.04
N TYR A 118 7.63 11.55 13.79
CA TYR A 118 6.67 10.44 13.59
C TYR A 118 5.38 10.85 12.87
N ARG A 119 5.39 12.04 12.24
CA ARG A 119 4.21 12.54 11.51
C ARG A 119 3.88 11.69 10.29
N SER A 120 2.59 11.58 10.03
CA SER A 120 2.08 10.99 8.80
C SER A 120 2.33 11.93 7.61
N ILE A 121 3.09 11.47 6.60
CA ILE A 121 3.48 12.28 5.44
C ILE A 121 3.70 11.45 4.19
N ILE A 122 3.24 11.97 3.06
CA ILE A 122 3.48 11.45 1.71
C ILE A 122 4.32 12.47 0.96
N LEU A 123 5.50 12.06 0.48
CA LEU A 123 6.40 12.87 -0.31
C LEU A 123 6.45 12.31 -1.73
N TYR A 124 5.70 12.93 -2.64
CA TYR A 124 5.56 12.47 -4.02
C TYR A 124 6.71 12.98 -4.90
N THR A 125 7.04 12.22 -5.96
CA THR A 125 8.07 12.57 -6.96
C THR A 125 7.46 13.05 -8.28
N ASN A 126 6.15 12.84 -8.50
CA ASN A 126 5.43 13.29 -9.69
C ASN A 126 3.95 13.57 -9.37
N GLU A 127 3.27 14.28 -10.28
CA GLU A 127 1.89 14.71 -10.08
C GLU A 127 0.87 13.55 -10.11
N ASP A 128 1.18 12.42 -10.75
CA ASP A 128 0.32 11.24 -10.74
C ASP A 128 0.24 10.66 -9.33
N GLN A 129 1.37 10.53 -8.64
CA GLN A 129 1.42 10.09 -7.24
C GLN A 129 0.65 11.04 -6.31
N LYS A 130 0.72 12.35 -6.56
CA LYS A 130 -0.07 13.33 -5.80
C LYS A 130 -1.57 13.11 -5.98
N ARG A 131 -2.03 12.96 -7.24
CA ARG A 131 -3.45 12.68 -7.52
C ARG A 131 -3.93 11.38 -6.87
N ASP A 132 -3.11 10.33 -6.93
CA ASP A 132 -3.41 9.06 -6.27
C ASP A 132 -3.51 9.24 -4.75
N ALA A 133 -2.60 10.00 -4.14
CA ALA A 133 -2.63 10.29 -2.70
C ALA A 133 -3.90 11.05 -2.28
N GLU A 134 -4.26 12.10 -3.01
CA GLU A 134 -5.48 12.87 -2.76
C GLU A 134 -6.74 12.01 -2.91
N LYS A 135 -6.80 11.14 -3.92
CA LYS A 135 -7.88 10.19 -4.14
C LYS A 135 -7.99 9.18 -3.00
N VAL A 136 -6.87 8.54 -2.63
CA VAL A 136 -6.84 7.50 -1.60
C VAL A 136 -7.19 8.08 -0.22
N ILE A 137 -6.69 9.27 0.12
CA ILE A 137 -7.07 9.99 1.35
C ILE A 137 -8.58 10.20 1.41
N ALA A 138 -9.20 10.69 0.34
CA ALA A 138 -10.62 10.96 0.33
C ALA A 138 -11.43 9.68 0.61
N ILE A 139 -11.08 8.57 -0.04
CA ILE A 139 -11.72 7.27 0.17
C ILE A 139 -11.51 6.77 1.61
N TYR A 140 -10.27 6.85 2.13
CA TYR A 140 -9.98 6.34 3.47
C TYR A 140 -10.63 7.18 4.56
N GLN A 141 -10.74 8.51 4.38
CA GLN A 141 -11.49 9.38 5.31
C GLN A 141 -12.95 8.96 5.42
N GLU A 142 -13.61 8.62 4.31
CA GLU A 142 -14.99 8.12 4.32
C GLU A 142 -15.12 6.79 5.08
N LEU A 143 -14.10 5.91 4.97
CA LEU A 143 -14.07 4.68 5.74
C LEU A 143 -13.89 4.96 7.24
N LEU A 144 -12.93 5.82 7.59
CA LEU A 144 -12.65 6.20 8.99
C LEU A 144 -13.87 6.85 9.67
N ASN A 145 -14.64 7.67 8.94
CA ASN A 145 -15.86 8.29 9.44
C ASN A 145 -16.91 7.25 9.88
N LYS A 146 -16.95 6.07 9.24
CA LYS A 146 -17.89 4.98 9.62
C LYS A 146 -17.53 4.32 10.94
N PHE A 147 -16.32 4.55 11.45
CA PHE A 147 -15.80 3.99 12.70
C PHE A 147 -15.49 5.07 13.74
N ASP A 148 -16.05 6.28 13.57
CA ASP A 148 -15.88 7.41 14.47
C ASP A 148 -14.42 7.87 14.69
N TYR A 149 -13.54 7.62 13.71
CA TYR A 149 -12.18 8.15 13.72
C TYR A 149 -12.18 9.65 13.36
N GLY A 150 -11.11 10.34 13.80
CA GLY A 150 -10.90 11.75 13.50
C GLY A 150 -10.53 12.02 12.04
N LYS A 151 -10.26 13.29 11.75
CA LYS A 151 -9.80 13.73 10.44
C LYS A 151 -8.38 13.27 10.16
N ILE A 152 -8.12 12.82 8.94
CA ILE A 152 -6.76 12.53 8.46
C ILE A 152 -5.91 13.80 8.50
N VAL A 153 -4.73 13.71 9.09
CA VAL A 153 -3.74 14.80 9.22
C VAL A 153 -2.48 14.57 8.39
N THR A 154 -2.49 13.57 7.54
CA THR A 154 -1.39 13.24 6.63
C THR A 154 -1.05 14.44 5.74
N GLN A 155 0.23 14.82 5.71
CA GLN A 155 0.73 15.86 4.83
C GLN A 155 1.06 15.27 3.44
N ILE A 156 0.68 15.96 2.36
CA ILE A 156 1.10 15.63 0.99
C ILE A 156 1.98 16.75 0.48
N LYS A 157 3.23 16.44 0.15
CA LYS A 157 4.22 17.41 -0.34
C LYS A 157 5.08 16.81 -1.45
N SER A 158 5.65 17.66 -2.30
CA SER A 158 6.68 17.23 -3.25
C SER A 158 7.96 16.85 -2.49
N LEU A 159 8.56 15.72 -2.84
CA LEU A 159 9.86 15.31 -2.33
C LEU A 159 10.92 16.32 -2.78
N LYS A 160 11.67 16.88 -1.82
CA LYS A 160 12.82 17.75 -2.09
C LYS A 160 14.12 16.97 -1.97
N GLU A 161 14.34 16.37 -0.82
CA GLU A 161 15.56 15.64 -0.48
C GLU A 161 15.20 14.40 0.37
N PHE A 162 15.96 13.35 0.21
CA PHE A 162 15.91 12.15 1.04
C PHE A 162 17.32 11.87 1.57
N HIS A 163 17.44 11.73 2.88
CA HIS A 163 18.68 11.41 3.57
C HIS A 163 18.57 9.99 4.12
N LYS A 164 19.39 9.08 3.60
CA LYS A 164 19.41 7.69 4.09
C LYS A 164 19.81 7.65 5.56
N ALA A 165 19.04 6.94 6.38
CA ALA A 165 19.37 6.73 7.79
C ALA A 165 20.61 5.82 7.95
N GLU A 166 21.18 5.84 9.14
CA GLU A 166 22.38 5.09 9.49
C GLU A 166 22.22 3.58 9.25
N ALA A 167 23.31 2.90 8.99
CA ALA A 167 23.32 1.48 8.60
C ALA A 167 22.63 0.54 9.63
N TYR A 168 22.65 0.91 10.91
CA TYR A 168 22.01 0.13 11.97
C TYR A 168 20.47 0.22 11.95
N HIS A 169 19.89 1.22 11.27
CA HIS A 169 18.45 1.35 11.08
C HIS A 169 17.93 0.53 9.90
N GLN A 170 18.76 0.30 8.88
CA GLN A 170 18.34 -0.45 7.69
C GLN A 170 18.07 -1.92 8.04
N ASP A 171 16.97 -2.48 7.54
CA ASP A 171 16.53 -3.86 7.80
C ASP A 171 16.45 -4.18 9.32
N TYR A 172 16.12 -3.18 10.14
CA TYR A 172 16.21 -3.34 11.60
C TYR A 172 15.40 -4.54 12.12
N ILE A 173 14.14 -4.69 11.70
CA ILE A 173 13.28 -5.79 12.15
C ILE A 173 13.74 -7.14 11.60
N LYS A 174 14.33 -7.20 10.40
CA LYS A 174 14.94 -8.44 9.88
C LYS A 174 16.14 -8.87 10.72
N LYS A 175 16.98 -7.90 11.13
CA LYS A 175 18.15 -8.15 12.00
C LYS A 175 17.76 -8.40 13.45
N ASN A 176 16.63 -7.85 13.90
CA ASN A 176 16.12 -7.92 15.27
C ASN A 176 14.65 -8.37 15.28
N PRO A 177 14.34 -9.67 15.08
CA PRO A 177 12.96 -10.15 14.93
C PRO A 177 12.04 -9.83 16.11
N ASN A 178 12.60 -9.65 17.31
CA ASN A 178 11.90 -9.25 18.54
C ASN A 178 12.03 -7.75 18.84
N GLY A 179 12.49 -6.96 17.88
CA GLY A 179 12.64 -5.51 18.01
C GLY A 179 11.29 -4.81 18.16
N TYR A 180 11.35 -3.55 18.62
CA TYR A 180 10.17 -2.71 18.76
C TYR A 180 9.49 -2.50 17.41
N CYS A 181 8.26 -2.98 17.28
CA CYS A 181 7.42 -2.84 16.08
C CYS A 181 5.95 -2.97 16.48
N PRO A 182 5.40 -1.98 17.19
CA PRO A 182 4.00 -2.00 17.57
C PRO A 182 3.11 -1.77 16.35
N ASP A 183 1.94 -2.44 16.36
CA ASP A 183 0.88 -2.14 15.39
C ASP A 183 0.19 -0.84 15.82
N HIS A 184 0.24 0.16 14.96
CA HIS A 184 -0.42 1.46 15.14
C HIS A 184 -1.59 1.65 14.18
N SER A 185 -1.99 0.61 13.46
CA SER A 185 -3.08 0.69 12.50
C SER A 185 -4.42 0.99 13.18
N THR A 186 -5.33 1.61 12.43
CA THR A 186 -6.73 1.81 12.87
C THR A 186 -7.53 0.50 12.83
N GLY A 187 -7.03 -0.54 12.17
CA GLY A 187 -7.78 -1.74 11.84
C GLY A 187 -8.80 -1.56 10.70
N VAL A 188 -9.01 -0.33 10.23
CA VAL A 188 -9.91 -0.03 9.10
C VAL A 188 -9.22 -0.41 7.80
N LYS A 189 -9.93 -1.16 6.93
CA LYS A 189 -9.42 -1.64 5.65
C LYS A 189 -10.23 -1.08 4.49
N PHE A 190 -9.59 -0.86 3.33
CA PHE A 190 -10.29 -0.39 2.11
C PHE A 190 -11.34 -1.38 1.63
N ASN A 191 -11.10 -2.67 1.80
CA ASN A 191 -12.03 -3.73 1.41
C ASN A 191 -12.89 -4.19 2.59
N ILE A 192 -13.55 -3.26 3.31
CA ILE A 192 -14.59 -3.63 4.26
C ILE A 192 -15.83 -3.99 3.42
N PRO A 193 -16.23 -5.26 3.34
CA PRO A 193 -17.52 -5.59 2.77
C PRO A 193 -18.58 -4.88 3.62
N ASN A 194 -19.37 -3.99 3.01
CA ASN A 194 -20.54 -3.47 3.71
C ASN A 194 -21.34 -4.69 4.20
N LYS A 195 -21.66 -4.72 5.49
CA LYS A 195 -22.46 -5.80 6.09
C LYS A 195 -23.82 -5.95 5.37
N SER A 196 -24.27 -4.87 4.69
CA SER A 196 -25.44 -4.82 3.81
C SER A 196 -25.20 -5.36 2.41
N ASP A 197 -23.94 -5.42 1.95
CA ASP A 197 -23.57 -5.80 0.58
C ASP A 197 -23.06 -7.25 0.49
N ALA A 198 -23.03 -7.99 1.60
CA ALA A 198 -22.85 -9.45 1.54
C ALA A 198 -24.12 -10.03 0.87
N PRO A 199 -24.12 -10.27 -0.46
CA PRO A 199 -25.30 -10.84 -1.09
C PRO A 199 -25.55 -12.16 -0.40
N ASN A 200 -26.79 -12.35 0.01
CA ASN A 200 -27.26 -13.59 0.57
C ASN A 200 -26.86 -14.72 -0.41
N ASN A 201 -26.11 -15.73 0.05
CA ASN A 201 -25.75 -16.90 -0.76
C ASN A 201 -26.99 -17.60 -1.38
N GLN A 202 -28.18 -17.25 -0.90
CA GLN A 202 -29.45 -17.68 -1.50
C GLN A 202 -29.57 -17.25 -2.97
N SER A 203 -29.08 -16.08 -3.34
CA SER A 203 -29.09 -15.60 -4.74
C SER A 203 -28.14 -16.36 -5.64
N LEU A 204 -27.08 -16.99 -5.09
CA LEU A 204 -26.08 -17.76 -5.84
C LEU A 204 -26.53 -19.21 -6.12
N LYS A 205 -27.63 -19.65 -5.54
CA LYS A 205 -28.19 -20.97 -5.75
C LYS A 205 -28.99 -21.08 -7.06
N GLU A 206 -29.21 -19.96 -7.74
CA GLU A 206 -29.90 -19.90 -9.01
C GLU A 206 -29.14 -18.99 -9.98
N GLY A 207 -28.89 -19.46 -11.19
CA GLY A 207 -28.22 -18.71 -12.25
C GLY A 207 -26.74 -19.02 -12.42
N LYS A 208 -26.06 -18.18 -13.20
CA LYS A 208 -24.64 -18.32 -13.52
C LYS A 208 -23.87 -17.13 -12.96
N TYR A 209 -22.74 -17.41 -12.33
CA TYR A 209 -21.87 -16.39 -11.73
C TYR A 209 -20.40 -16.73 -11.94
N ILE A 210 -19.57 -15.69 -12.02
CA ILE A 210 -18.13 -15.79 -11.84
C ILE A 210 -17.85 -15.34 -10.41
N VAL A 211 -17.43 -16.27 -9.57
CA VAL A 211 -17.09 -15.98 -8.16
C VAL A 211 -15.58 -15.88 -8.02
N ILE A 212 -15.10 -14.76 -7.54
CA ILE A 212 -13.69 -14.51 -7.28
C ILE A 212 -13.47 -14.58 -5.78
N ILE A 213 -12.65 -15.54 -5.36
CA ILE A 213 -12.28 -15.73 -3.97
C ILE A 213 -11.09 -14.81 -3.65
N GLU A 214 -11.29 -13.96 -2.67
CA GLU A 214 -10.26 -13.08 -2.13
C GLU A 214 -9.88 -13.50 -0.71
N PRO A 215 -8.65 -13.21 -0.24
CA PRO A 215 -8.30 -13.38 1.17
C PRO A 215 -8.98 -12.31 2.00
N GLN A 216 -8.98 -12.49 3.33
CA GLN A 216 -9.48 -11.48 4.26
C GLN A 216 -8.56 -10.24 4.30
N ASP A 217 -7.28 -10.45 4.06
CA ASP A 217 -6.27 -9.41 4.01
C ASP A 217 -5.98 -8.96 2.57
N TYR A 218 -5.13 -7.92 2.44
CA TYR A 218 -4.73 -7.39 1.14
C TYR A 218 -4.16 -8.48 0.22
N CYS A 219 -4.65 -8.52 -1.02
CA CYS A 219 -4.23 -9.45 -2.06
C CYS A 219 -3.79 -8.70 -3.31
N PHE A 220 -2.49 -8.56 -3.49
CA PHE A 220 -1.89 -7.94 -4.67
C PHE A 220 -2.43 -8.52 -5.99
N TYR A 221 -2.43 -9.86 -6.13
CA TYR A 221 -2.90 -10.52 -7.35
C TYR A 221 -4.39 -10.34 -7.58
N CYS A 222 -5.17 -10.15 -6.52
CA CYS A 222 -6.60 -9.86 -6.64
C CYS A 222 -6.82 -8.44 -7.19
N GLU A 223 -6.10 -7.44 -6.70
CA GLU A 223 -6.18 -6.06 -7.17
C GLU A 223 -5.66 -5.92 -8.61
N LYS A 224 -4.55 -6.60 -8.93
CA LYS A 224 -4.04 -6.67 -10.31
C LYS A 224 -5.05 -7.30 -11.25
N PHE A 225 -5.65 -8.40 -10.87
CA PHE A 225 -6.70 -9.06 -11.64
C PHE A 225 -7.91 -8.14 -11.87
N LYS A 226 -8.36 -7.42 -10.83
CA LYS A 226 -9.44 -6.45 -10.95
C LYS A 226 -9.11 -5.36 -11.97
N SER A 227 -7.93 -4.75 -11.85
CA SER A 227 -7.53 -3.61 -12.69
C SER A 227 -7.23 -4.00 -14.14
N GLU A 228 -6.61 -5.16 -14.38
CA GLU A 228 -6.16 -5.56 -15.71
C GLU A 228 -7.16 -6.45 -16.47
N THR A 229 -8.00 -7.20 -15.77
CA THR A 229 -8.89 -8.18 -16.40
C THR A 229 -10.36 -7.82 -16.27
N LEU A 230 -10.79 -7.30 -15.11
CA LEU A 230 -12.20 -7.04 -14.86
C LEU A 230 -12.65 -5.65 -15.31
N ASN A 231 -11.77 -4.65 -15.40
CA ASN A 231 -12.15 -3.33 -15.89
C ASN A 231 -12.73 -3.36 -17.33
N ASP A 232 -12.22 -4.26 -18.15
CA ASP A 232 -12.66 -4.42 -19.53
C ASP A 232 -13.67 -5.56 -19.71
N TYR A 233 -14.10 -6.19 -18.61
CA TYR A 233 -15.07 -7.29 -18.69
C TYR A 233 -16.47 -6.77 -19.06
N SER A 234 -16.91 -7.11 -20.26
CA SER A 234 -18.24 -6.78 -20.81
C SER A 234 -19.17 -7.99 -20.94
N GLY A 235 -18.80 -9.11 -20.31
CA GLY A 235 -19.59 -10.35 -20.37
C GLY A 235 -20.93 -10.25 -19.64
N SER A 236 -21.90 -11.09 -20.03
CA SER A 236 -23.24 -11.12 -19.46
C SER A 236 -23.37 -11.88 -18.13
N ILE A 237 -22.29 -12.57 -17.70
CA ILE A 237 -22.30 -13.34 -16.45
C ILE A 237 -21.85 -12.42 -15.31
N PRO A 238 -22.66 -12.21 -14.26
CA PRO A 238 -22.26 -11.37 -13.13
C PRO A 238 -20.97 -11.86 -12.46
N VAL A 239 -20.05 -10.92 -12.15
CA VAL A 239 -18.84 -11.18 -11.37
C VAL A 239 -19.08 -10.75 -9.94
N ILE A 240 -18.79 -11.62 -8.99
CA ILE A 240 -18.95 -11.35 -7.56
C ILE A 240 -17.71 -11.77 -6.79
N PHE A 241 -17.41 -11.02 -5.73
CA PHE A 241 -16.28 -11.27 -4.87
C PHE A 241 -16.74 -11.88 -3.55
N ARG A 242 -15.98 -12.86 -3.02
CA ARG A 242 -16.26 -13.56 -1.77
C ARG A 242 -14.98 -13.90 -1.03
N LEU A 243 -15.08 -13.93 0.29
CA LEU A 243 -14.12 -14.64 1.12
C LEU A 243 -14.42 -16.15 1.07
N ALA A 244 -13.39 -16.98 1.24
CA ALA A 244 -13.56 -18.42 1.32
C ALA A 244 -14.60 -18.83 2.41
N SER A 245 -14.60 -18.12 3.55
CA SER A 245 -15.55 -18.32 4.65
C SER A 245 -17.00 -17.99 4.31
N GLN A 246 -17.23 -17.22 3.25
CA GLN A 246 -18.58 -16.81 2.80
C GLN A 246 -19.22 -17.81 1.81
N LEU A 247 -18.49 -18.85 1.40
CA LEU A 247 -18.97 -19.84 0.43
C LEU A 247 -19.87 -20.94 1.03
N GLY A 248 -20.10 -20.92 2.34
CA GLY A 248 -20.93 -21.90 3.01
C GLY A 248 -22.27 -22.16 2.31
N GLN A 249 -22.66 -23.42 2.16
CA GLN A 249 -23.85 -23.92 1.43
C GLN A 249 -23.71 -23.97 -0.11
N LEU A 250 -22.60 -23.55 -0.70
CA LEU A 250 -22.31 -23.76 -2.12
C LEU A 250 -21.48 -25.05 -2.30
N LYS A 251 -21.67 -25.73 -3.41
CA LYS A 251 -20.91 -26.95 -3.74
C LYS A 251 -19.65 -26.56 -4.52
N ILE A 252 -18.59 -26.15 -3.80
CA ILE A 252 -17.31 -25.76 -4.37
C ILE A 252 -16.36 -26.96 -4.37
N LYS A 253 -15.69 -27.19 -5.51
CA LYS A 253 -14.71 -28.26 -5.73
C LYS A 253 -13.28 -27.74 -5.72
N SER A 254 -13.09 -26.51 -6.22
CA SER A 254 -11.76 -25.88 -6.28
C SER A 254 -11.22 -25.53 -4.90
N PRO A 255 -9.90 -25.63 -4.69
CA PRO A 255 -9.28 -25.17 -3.45
C PRO A 255 -9.44 -23.66 -3.30
N THR A 256 -9.93 -23.20 -2.14
CA THR A 256 -10.24 -21.80 -1.86
C THR A 256 -9.16 -21.11 -1.02
N TRP A 257 -8.04 -21.77 -0.77
CA TRP A 257 -6.90 -21.24 -0.01
C TRP A 257 -5.91 -20.45 -0.88
N ALA A 258 -5.95 -20.64 -2.21
CA ALA A 258 -5.16 -19.84 -3.15
C ALA A 258 -6.00 -18.63 -3.62
N THR A 259 -5.39 -17.44 -3.68
CA THR A 259 -6.09 -16.21 -4.08
C THR A 259 -5.29 -15.42 -5.12
N PRO A 260 -5.98 -14.86 -6.14
CA PRO A 260 -7.41 -15.04 -6.41
C PRO A 260 -7.73 -16.43 -6.96
N THR A 261 -8.77 -17.06 -6.46
CA THR A 261 -9.36 -18.25 -7.09
C THR A 261 -10.62 -17.82 -7.85
N ILE A 262 -10.74 -18.21 -9.11
CA ILE A 262 -11.89 -17.88 -9.97
C ILE A 262 -12.74 -19.13 -10.14
N ILE A 263 -14.01 -19.05 -9.75
CA ILE A 263 -14.95 -20.15 -9.80
C ILE A 263 -16.09 -19.79 -10.73
N PHE A 264 -16.42 -20.67 -11.66
CA PHE A 264 -17.63 -20.58 -12.48
C PHE A 264 -18.74 -21.34 -11.78
N LEU A 265 -19.74 -20.61 -11.29
CA LEU A 265 -20.85 -21.18 -10.55
C LEU A 265 -22.10 -21.24 -11.42
N LYS A 266 -22.79 -22.35 -11.38
CA LYS A 266 -24.15 -22.53 -11.97
C LYS A 266 -25.07 -23.17 -10.94
N ASP A 267 -26.14 -22.48 -10.61
CA ASP A 267 -27.18 -22.97 -9.70
C ASP A 267 -26.60 -23.46 -8.33
N GLY A 268 -25.59 -22.78 -7.81
CA GLY A 268 -24.94 -23.10 -6.55
C GLY A 268 -23.86 -24.18 -6.61
N GLU A 269 -23.55 -24.69 -7.78
CA GLU A 269 -22.52 -25.72 -8.01
C GLU A 269 -21.41 -25.20 -8.94
N GLU A 270 -20.14 -25.53 -8.62
CA GLU A 270 -18.97 -25.29 -9.47
C GLU A 270 -18.94 -26.29 -10.65
#